data_cdf50d8d9f29d539f998c3597baf1693
#
_entry.id   cdf50d8d9f29d539f998c3597baf1693
#
_cell.length_a   1.000
_cell.length_b   1.000
_cell.length_c   1.000
_cell.angle_alpha   90.00
_cell.angle_beta   90.00
_cell.angle_gamma   90.00
#
_symmetry.space_group_name_H-M   'P 1'
#
loop_
_entity.id
_entity.type
_entity.pdbx_description
1 polymer ?
#
loop_
_entity_poly.entity_id
_entity_poly.type
_entity_poly.pdbx_seq_one_letter_code
_entity_poly.pdbx_strand_id
1 'polypeptide(L)'
;MSRLWVRLIKNHRIARQELVPCPWGEQHEALREACHTLDVPFPIWLDKHENEFETFRHTAFTDDHFVESIPFDRMEIEFLDDTGKKKRS
;
A
#
# COMPACT_ATOMS: atom_id res chain seq x y z
N MET A 1 -12.82 11.85 -2.79
CA MET A 1 -12.43 10.52 -3.21
C MET A 1 -11.18 10.06 -2.53
N SER A 2 -11.05 8.78 -2.27
CA SER A 2 -9.88 8.26 -1.61
C SER A 2 -9.21 7.21 -2.48
N ARG A 3 -7.92 7.02 -2.26
CA ARG A 3 -7.12 6.11 -3.06
C ARG A 3 -6.08 5.43 -2.19
N LEU A 4 -5.61 4.29 -2.65
CA LEU A 4 -4.49 3.61 -2.03
C LEU A 4 -3.28 3.80 -2.92
N TRP A 5 -2.20 4.30 -2.36
CA TRP A 5 -0.95 4.53 -3.09
C TRP A 5 0.01 3.40 -2.70
N VAL A 6 0.38 2.60 -3.68
CA VAL A 6 1.26 1.45 -3.46
C VAL A 6 2.60 1.76 -4.12
N ARG A 7 3.67 1.67 -3.34
CA ARG A 7 5.02 1.98 -3.81
C ARG A 7 5.91 0.77 -3.61
N LEU A 8 6.64 0.38 -4.63
CA LEU A 8 7.66 -0.65 -4.53
C LEU A 8 9.00 0.05 -4.41
N ILE A 9 9.68 -0.15 -3.28
CA ILE A 9 10.92 0.55 -2.98
C ILE A 9 12.10 -0.38 -3.23
N LYS A 10 13.07 0.10 -3.99
CA LYS A 10 14.30 -0.63 -4.25
C LYS A 10 15.45 0.35 -4.24
N ASN A 11 16.49 0.03 -3.46
CA ASN A 11 17.67 0.88 -3.32
C ASN A 11 17.27 2.29 -2.89
N HIS A 12 16.32 2.37 -1.93
CA HIS A 12 15.85 3.62 -1.34
C HIS A 12 15.13 4.54 -2.35
N ARG A 13 14.64 3.99 -3.44
CA ARG A 13 13.91 4.75 -4.45
C ARG A 13 12.62 4.04 -4.80
N ILE A 14 11.63 4.82 -5.26
CA ILE A 14 10.41 4.23 -5.77
C ILE A 14 10.71 3.64 -7.13
N ALA A 15 10.72 2.31 -7.22
CA ALA A 15 10.97 1.63 -8.47
C ALA A 15 9.71 1.56 -9.32
N ARG A 16 8.55 1.32 -8.68
CA ARG A 16 7.26 1.28 -9.36
C ARG A 16 6.21 1.74 -8.38
N GLN A 17 5.08 2.19 -8.89
CA GLN A 17 3.98 2.63 -8.02
C GLN A 17 2.67 2.53 -8.75
N GLU A 18 1.60 2.51 -7.98
CA GLU A 18 0.25 2.42 -8.52
C GLU A 18 -0.71 3.12 -7.59
N LEU A 19 -1.69 3.84 -8.14
CA LEU A 19 -2.75 4.47 -7.37
C LEU A 19 -4.06 3.78 -7.73
N VAL A 20 -4.78 3.30 -6.73
CA VAL A 20 -6.01 2.55 -6.92
C VAL A 20 -7.13 3.20 -6.11
N PRO A 21 -8.33 3.39 -6.68
CA PRO A 21 -9.46 3.88 -5.89
C PRO A 21 -9.68 2.97 -4.69
N CYS A 22 -9.86 3.55 -3.50
CA CYS A 22 -9.93 2.77 -2.28
C CYS A 22 -10.79 3.46 -1.25
N PRO A 23 -12.06 3.05 -1.10
CA PRO A 23 -12.85 3.52 0.03
C PRO A 23 -12.22 3.01 1.32
N TRP A 24 -12.41 3.77 2.40
CA TRP A 24 -11.88 3.34 3.69
C TRP A 24 -12.49 2.01 4.08
N GLY A 25 -11.65 1.09 4.48
CA GLY A 25 -12.09 -0.25 4.86
C GLY A 25 -11.91 -1.28 3.75
N GLU A 26 -11.59 -0.85 2.53
CA GLU A 26 -11.40 -1.77 1.42
C GLU A 26 -9.96 -1.81 0.95
N GLN A 27 -9.03 -1.54 1.86
CA GLN A 27 -7.62 -1.49 1.51
C GLN A 27 -7.06 -2.84 1.06
N HIS A 28 -7.61 -3.95 1.57
CA HIS A 28 -7.14 -5.27 1.15
C HIS A 28 -7.48 -5.52 -0.32
N GLU A 29 -8.70 -5.17 -0.72
CA GLU A 29 -9.11 -5.37 -2.11
C GLU A 29 -8.34 -4.43 -3.04
N ALA A 30 -8.17 -3.17 -2.62
CA ALA A 30 -7.43 -2.21 -3.43
C ALA A 30 -5.97 -2.66 -3.60
N LEU A 31 -5.36 -3.17 -2.53
CA LEU A 31 -3.99 -3.64 -2.62
C LEU A 31 -3.89 -4.87 -3.53
N ARG A 32 -4.90 -5.75 -3.48
CA ARG A 32 -4.91 -6.92 -4.35
C ARG A 32 -4.93 -6.49 -5.81
N GLU A 33 -5.74 -5.48 -6.13
CA GLU A 33 -5.80 -4.97 -7.49
C GLU A 33 -4.47 -4.34 -7.91
N ALA A 34 -3.84 -3.57 -7.02
CA ALA A 34 -2.56 -2.95 -7.31
C ALA A 34 -1.48 -4.00 -7.55
N CYS A 35 -1.46 -5.04 -6.72
CA CYS A 35 -0.49 -6.13 -6.89
C CYS A 35 -0.69 -6.84 -8.21
N HIS A 36 -1.94 -7.02 -8.62
CA HIS A 36 -2.22 -7.64 -9.90
C HIS A 36 -1.68 -6.77 -11.04
N THR A 37 -1.93 -5.46 -10.98
CA THR A 37 -1.46 -4.54 -12.00
C THR A 37 0.06 -4.48 -12.05
N LEU A 38 0.71 -4.50 -10.87
CA LEU A 38 2.15 -4.45 -10.80
C LEU A 38 2.82 -5.81 -11.00
N ASP A 39 2.01 -6.87 -11.08
CA ASP A 39 2.49 -8.24 -11.28
C ASP A 39 3.44 -8.64 -10.16
N VAL A 40 3.01 -8.43 -8.92
CA VAL A 40 3.79 -8.79 -7.74
C VAL A 40 2.87 -9.58 -6.79
N PRO A 41 3.47 -10.39 -5.89
CA PRO A 41 2.66 -11.17 -4.96
C PRO A 41 1.97 -10.28 -3.93
N PHE A 42 0.86 -10.78 -3.39
CA PHE A 42 0.12 -10.09 -2.35
C PHE A 42 0.79 -10.36 -1.00
N PRO A 43 1.02 -9.34 -0.18
CA PRO A 43 1.72 -9.53 1.09
C PRO A 43 0.82 -10.14 2.15
N ILE A 44 1.43 -10.68 3.19
CA ILE A 44 0.71 -11.21 4.35
C ILE A 44 0.48 -10.05 5.31
N TRP A 45 -0.79 -9.77 5.60
CA TRP A 45 -1.13 -8.73 6.56
C TRP A 45 -1.11 -9.31 7.96
N LEU A 46 -0.29 -8.73 8.82
CA LEU A 46 -0.25 -9.08 10.24
C LEU A 46 -1.00 -8.03 11.03
N ASP A 47 -1.26 -8.33 12.30
CA ASP A 47 -1.97 -7.38 13.16
C ASP A 47 -1.25 -6.02 13.20
N LYS A 48 0.07 -6.03 13.17
CA LYS A 48 0.80 -4.77 13.22
C LYS A 48 0.52 -3.93 11.98
N HIS A 49 0.35 -4.56 10.83
CA HIS A 49 0.05 -3.82 9.59
C HIS A 49 -1.33 -3.21 9.66
N GLU A 50 -2.31 -3.96 10.18
CA GLU A 50 -3.65 -3.43 10.33
C GLU A 50 -3.66 -2.25 11.29
N ASN A 51 -2.96 -2.38 12.42
CA ASN A 51 -2.92 -1.31 13.41
C ASN A 51 -2.21 -0.08 12.88
N GLU A 52 -1.11 -0.27 12.18
CA GLU A 52 -0.37 0.86 11.62
C GLU A 52 -1.20 1.58 10.58
N PHE A 53 -1.88 0.82 9.73
CA PHE A 53 -2.68 1.43 8.67
C PHE A 53 -3.86 2.22 9.26
N GLU A 54 -4.50 1.67 10.29
CA GLU A 54 -5.60 2.37 10.93
C GLU A 54 -5.13 3.62 11.67
N THR A 55 -3.95 3.56 12.28
CA THR A 55 -3.47 4.66 13.09
C THR A 55 -2.80 5.74 12.26
N PHE A 56 -1.96 5.32 11.31
CA PHE A 56 -1.13 6.25 10.56
C PHE A 56 -1.50 6.37 9.10
N ARG A 57 -2.45 5.58 8.63
CA ARG A 57 -2.91 5.56 7.24
C ARG A 57 -1.84 5.06 6.29
N HIS A 58 -0.81 4.39 6.80
CA HIS A 58 0.20 3.77 5.96
C HIS A 58 0.87 2.64 6.73
N THR A 59 1.46 1.72 5.97
CA THR A 59 2.28 0.66 6.55
C THR A 59 3.20 0.16 5.44
N ALA A 60 4.07 -0.78 5.78
CA ALA A 60 5.03 -1.32 4.82
C ALA A 60 5.20 -2.82 5.05
N PHE A 61 5.49 -3.53 3.95
CA PHE A 61 5.72 -4.96 3.97
C PHE A 61 7.12 -5.22 3.43
N THR A 62 7.91 -6.00 4.18
CA THR A 62 9.26 -6.38 3.75
C THR A 62 9.19 -7.80 3.19
N ASP A 63 10.35 -8.34 2.76
CA ASP A 63 10.35 -9.67 2.16
C ASP A 63 9.88 -10.75 3.13
N ASP A 64 9.97 -10.50 4.44
CA ASP A 64 9.46 -11.46 5.43
C ASP A 64 7.95 -11.62 5.35
N HIS A 65 7.26 -10.68 4.72
CA HIS A 65 5.81 -10.69 4.66
C HIS A 65 5.29 -11.19 3.32
N PHE A 66 6.15 -11.80 2.52
CA PHE A 66 5.75 -12.39 1.25
C PHE A 66 6.16 -13.86 1.23
N VAL A 67 5.27 -14.70 0.70
CA VAL A 67 5.58 -16.13 0.57
C VAL A 67 6.61 -16.34 -0.53
N GLU A 68 6.52 -15.53 -1.58
CA GLU A 68 7.41 -15.67 -2.72
C GLU A 68 8.53 -14.64 -2.65
N SER A 69 9.61 -14.89 -3.37
CA SER A 69 10.67 -13.91 -3.51
C SER A 69 10.16 -12.68 -4.23
N ILE A 70 10.63 -11.52 -3.81
CA ILE A 70 10.20 -10.26 -4.42
C ILE A 70 11.40 -9.53 -5.00
N PRO A 71 11.22 -8.81 -6.10
CA PRO A 71 12.32 -8.08 -6.74
C PRO A 71 12.54 -6.66 -6.20
N PHE A 72 11.96 -6.34 -5.05
CA PHE A 72 12.08 -5.03 -4.44
C PHE A 72 12.37 -5.21 -2.95
N ASP A 73 12.76 -4.11 -2.27
CA ASP A 73 13.14 -4.21 -0.87
C ASP A 73 11.94 -4.20 0.05
N ARG A 74 10.93 -3.40 -0.26
CA ARG A 74 9.71 -3.38 0.52
C ARG A 74 8.58 -2.75 -0.29
N MET A 75 7.36 -3.02 0.14
CA MET A 75 6.17 -2.44 -0.46
C MET A 75 5.57 -1.50 0.57
N GLU A 76 5.44 -0.22 0.24
CA GLU A 76 4.81 0.76 1.11
C GLU A 76 3.43 1.08 0.58
N ILE A 77 2.45 1.16 1.48
CA ILE A 77 1.11 1.55 1.07
C ILE A 77 0.67 2.72 1.93
N GLU A 78 -0.10 3.60 1.34
CA GLU A 78 -0.58 4.78 2.03
C GLU A 78 -1.98 5.11 1.55
N PHE A 79 -2.86 5.42 2.50
CA PHE A 79 -4.23 5.80 2.19
C PHE A 79 -4.28 7.31 1.98
N LEU A 80 -4.74 7.72 0.82
CA LEU A 80 -4.85 9.14 0.47
C LEU A 80 -6.32 9.52 0.41
N ASP A 81 -6.71 10.43 1.29
CA ASP A 81 -8.09 10.88 1.33
C ASP A 81 -8.14 12.31 0.84
N ASP A 82 -8.66 12.47 -0.36
CA ASP A 82 -8.69 13.77 -1.00
C ASP A 82 -9.81 14.65 -0.51
N THR A 83 -10.77 14.09 0.26
CA THR A 83 -11.92 14.89 0.60
C THR A 83 -11.66 15.90 1.66
N GLY A 84 -10.93 15.57 2.66
CA GLY A 84 -10.79 16.47 3.79
C GLY A 84 -9.88 17.60 3.56
N LYS A 85 -9.03 17.51 2.62
CA LYS A 85 -8.08 18.37 2.61
C LYS A 85 -8.25 19.42 1.87
N LYS A 86 -9.00 19.42 1.17
CA LYS A 86 -9.11 20.37 0.48
C LYS A 86 -9.49 21.46 1.11
N LYS A 87 -9.84 21.58 1.86
CA LYS A 87 -10.26 22.58 2.40
C LYS A 87 -9.37 23.21 3.13
N ARG A 88 -8.64 23.29 3.22
CA ARG A 88 -7.90 23.88 3.84
C ARG A 88 -7.07 24.40 3.55
N SER A 89 -7.02 24.24 3.23
CA SER A 89 -6.48 24.59 2.88
C SER A 89 -6.04 24.94 2.97
#